data_c28acca3040556bccd51321c3a1c053d
#
_entry.id   c28acca3040556bccd51321c3a1c053d
#
_cell.length_a   1.000
_cell.length_b   1.000
_cell.length_c   1.000
_cell.angle_alpha   90.00
_cell.angle_beta   90.00
_cell.angle_gamma   90.00
#
_symmetry.space_group_name_H-M   'P 1'
#
loop_
_entity.id
_entity.type
_entity.pdbx_description
1 polymer ?
#
loop_
_entity_poly.entity_id
_entity_poly.type
_entity_poly.pdbx_seq_one_letter_code
_entity_poly.pdbx_strand_id
1 'polypeptide(L)'
;MFFYYYDEEKDTTVPMELDDNKLNTGDFEFFNDGIRKVWNSQEEEWYFSIIDVVAVLTESTNPKNYWNMLKSRLKQEGNETYTNCVRLKMKASDGKMRLTDCATTEQLLRIIQSIPSKKAEPFKLWLAQVGTERLEEMADPEKALDRGMEYYRRKGYTDAWIKERLQSKSIRDDLTAEWKRSGIESSLEFAALTNILTKSWSGKTVQEYKRHKNLHNENLRDNMTNLELTLNQLAEVSATAISKVKNPNGMEESKKVAIDGGTVARNARLDLER
;
A
#
# COMPACT_ATOMS: atom_id res chain seq x y z
N MET A 1 5.16 13.22 -12.92
CA MET A 1 4.70 11.92 -13.48
C MET A 1 3.19 11.87 -13.40
N PHE A 2 2.47 11.54 -14.48
CA PHE A 2 1.01 11.53 -14.48
C PHE A 2 0.55 10.10 -14.25
N PHE A 3 -0.15 9.85 -13.15
CA PHE A 3 -0.87 8.62 -12.92
C PHE A 3 -2.30 8.77 -13.45
N TYR A 4 -2.86 7.66 -13.92
CA TYR A 4 -4.22 7.63 -14.44
C TYR A 4 -4.96 6.50 -13.73
N TYR A 5 -6.20 6.73 -13.28
CA TYR A 5 -7.09 5.65 -12.89
C TYR A 5 -8.11 5.39 -14.00
N TYR A 6 -8.62 4.17 -14.06
CA TYR A 6 -9.66 3.81 -15.01
C TYR A 6 -11.02 4.18 -14.40
N ASP A 7 -11.77 5.02 -15.09
CA ASP A 7 -13.11 5.43 -14.73
C ASP A 7 -14.10 4.61 -15.57
N GLU A 8 -14.78 3.65 -14.94
CA GLU A 8 -15.68 2.74 -15.64
C GLU A 8 -16.96 3.43 -16.16
N GLU A 9 -17.45 4.46 -15.47
CA GLU A 9 -18.61 5.21 -15.93
C GLU A 9 -18.32 5.94 -17.24
N LYS A 10 -17.07 6.36 -17.43
CA LYS A 10 -16.61 7.09 -18.63
C LYS A 10 -15.88 6.21 -19.65
N ASP A 11 -15.69 4.91 -19.34
CA ASP A 11 -14.91 3.96 -20.16
C ASP A 11 -13.57 4.58 -20.63
N THR A 12 -12.86 5.27 -19.73
CA THR A 12 -11.59 5.96 -20.05
C THR A 12 -10.70 6.09 -18.84
N THR A 13 -9.41 6.34 -19.07
CA THR A 13 -8.46 6.66 -18.01
C THR A 13 -8.46 8.16 -17.74
N VAL A 14 -8.59 8.54 -16.48
CA VAL A 14 -8.52 9.94 -16.01
C VAL A 14 -7.22 10.19 -15.24
N PRO A 15 -6.63 11.39 -15.35
CA PRO A 15 -5.41 11.71 -14.63
C PRO A 15 -5.67 11.72 -13.12
N MET A 16 -4.76 11.09 -12.38
CA MET A 16 -4.73 11.11 -10.93
C MET A 16 -3.55 11.97 -10.50
N GLU A 17 -3.80 13.04 -9.75
CA GLU A 17 -2.73 13.81 -9.13
C GLU A 17 -2.18 13.01 -7.94
N LEU A 18 -1.01 12.41 -8.12
CA LEU A 18 -0.22 11.83 -7.03
C LEU A 18 1.00 12.71 -6.79
N ASP A 19 1.27 12.97 -5.52
CA ASP A 19 2.47 13.67 -5.09
C ASP A 19 3.71 12.84 -5.46
N ASP A 20 4.51 13.35 -6.40
CA ASP A 20 5.69 12.67 -6.98
C ASP A 20 6.76 12.26 -5.95
N ASN A 21 6.69 12.77 -4.71
CA ASN A 21 7.71 12.53 -3.67
C ASN A 21 7.53 11.26 -2.85
N LYS A 22 6.46 10.47 -3.05
CA LYS A 22 6.08 9.38 -2.13
C LYS A 22 6.04 7.98 -2.72
N LEU A 23 6.35 7.81 -3.99
CA LEU A 23 6.58 6.51 -4.62
C LEU A 23 8.07 6.20 -4.80
N ASN A 24 8.92 6.84 -4.01
CA ASN A 24 10.34 6.50 -3.94
C ASN A 24 10.52 5.19 -3.15
N THR A 25 10.02 4.10 -3.74
CA THR A 25 10.44 2.75 -3.39
C THR A 25 11.78 2.56 -4.09
N GLY A 26 12.88 2.91 -3.41
CA GLY A 26 14.24 2.99 -3.93
C GLY A 26 14.78 1.75 -4.66
N ASP A 27 14.01 0.68 -4.72
CA ASP A 27 14.35 -0.56 -5.42
C ASP A 27 13.55 -0.75 -6.74
N PHE A 28 12.62 0.17 -7.10
CA PHE A 28 11.76 0.08 -8.29
C PHE A 28 11.87 1.28 -9.24
N GLU A 29 13.01 1.92 -9.35
CA GLU A 29 13.26 2.93 -10.41
C GLU A 29 12.92 2.39 -11.81
N PHE A 30 13.03 1.08 -12.00
CA PHE A 30 12.73 0.39 -13.24
C PHE A 30 11.29 0.60 -13.75
N PHE A 31 10.30 0.74 -12.85
CA PHE A 31 8.91 1.00 -13.23
C PHE A 31 8.54 2.49 -13.30
N ASN A 32 9.47 3.38 -13.02
CA ASN A 32 9.20 4.82 -12.94
C ASN A 32 9.44 5.56 -14.25
N ASP A 33 10.35 5.12 -15.11
CA ASP A 33 10.71 5.83 -16.34
C ASP A 33 10.05 5.24 -17.59
N GLY A 34 9.04 5.97 -18.11
CA GLY A 34 8.48 5.72 -19.43
C GLY A 34 7.44 4.61 -19.54
N ILE A 35 7.07 3.95 -18.44
CA ILE A 35 6.04 2.90 -18.44
C ILE A 35 4.71 3.49 -18.01
N ARG A 36 3.73 3.48 -18.94
CA ARG A 36 2.36 3.92 -18.61
C ARG A 36 1.71 2.88 -17.71
N LYS A 37 0.99 3.37 -16.68
CA LYS A 37 0.25 2.55 -15.72
C LYS A 37 -1.11 3.16 -15.40
N VAL A 38 -2.05 2.33 -14.98
CA VAL A 38 -3.44 2.69 -14.63
C VAL A 38 -3.81 1.96 -13.36
N TRP A 39 -4.43 2.67 -12.42
CA TRP A 39 -5.02 2.07 -11.23
C TRP A 39 -6.47 1.68 -11.51
N ASN A 40 -6.82 0.42 -11.26
CA ASN A 40 -8.20 -0.03 -11.24
C ASN A 40 -8.71 -0.02 -9.79
N SER A 41 -9.64 0.89 -9.50
CA SER A 41 -10.17 1.06 -8.13
C SER A 41 -11.15 -0.04 -7.71
N GLN A 42 -11.72 -0.79 -8.62
CA GLN A 42 -12.62 -1.91 -8.31
C GLN A 42 -11.84 -3.16 -7.92
N GLU A 43 -10.76 -3.44 -8.63
CA GLU A 43 -9.89 -4.59 -8.36
C GLU A 43 -8.76 -4.24 -7.39
N GLU A 44 -8.62 -2.94 -7.03
CA GLU A 44 -7.55 -2.41 -6.19
C GLU A 44 -6.16 -2.83 -6.70
N GLU A 45 -5.95 -2.77 -8.03
CA GLU A 45 -4.76 -3.28 -8.69
C GLU A 45 -4.21 -2.32 -9.76
N TRP A 46 -2.87 -2.33 -9.95
CA TRP A 46 -2.19 -1.59 -10.99
C TRP A 46 -2.07 -2.39 -12.27
N TYR A 47 -2.39 -1.75 -13.40
CA TYR A 47 -2.20 -2.27 -14.75
C TYR A 47 -1.11 -1.50 -15.48
N PHE A 48 -0.15 -2.20 -16.03
CA PHE A 48 1.02 -1.65 -16.71
C PHE A 48 0.96 -1.94 -18.21
N SER A 49 1.39 -0.97 -19.04
CA SER A 49 1.53 -1.16 -20.49
C SER A 49 2.64 -2.16 -20.81
N ILE A 50 2.28 -3.32 -21.33
CA ILE A 50 3.25 -4.37 -21.71
C ILE A 50 4.20 -3.87 -22.81
N ILE A 51 3.70 -3.07 -23.75
CA ILE A 51 4.49 -2.54 -24.86
C ILE A 51 5.59 -1.61 -24.34
N ASP A 52 5.30 -0.79 -23.33
CA ASP A 52 6.30 0.11 -22.74
C ASP A 52 7.38 -0.68 -22.00
N VAL A 53 6.99 -1.69 -21.24
CA VAL A 53 7.92 -2.60 -20.54
C VAL A 53 8.83 -3.31 -21.54
N VAL A 54 8.27 -3.84 -22.63
CA VAL A 54 9.05 -4.47 -23.71
C VAL A 54 10.01 -3.45 -24.33
N ALA A 55 9.59 -2.22 -24.57
CA ALA A 55 10.45 -1.17 -25.12
C ALA A 55 11.66 -0.91 -24.23
N VAL A 56 11.43 -0.75 -22.92
CA VAL A 56 12.51 -0.51 -21.94
C VAL A 56 13.46 -1.70 -21.85
N LEU A 57 12.93 -2.92 -21.82
CA LEU A 57 13.73 -4.13 -21.56
C LEU A 57 14.43 -4.70 -22.79
N THR A 58 14.02 -4.36 -24.02
CA THR A 58 14.52 -5.03 -25.22
C THR A 58 15.26 -4.12 -26.18
N GLU A 59 15.21 -2.80 -26.00
CA GLU A 59 15.69 -1.81 -26.99
C GLU A 59 15.10 -2.03 -28.41
N SER A 60 13.96 -2.71 -28.48
CA SER A 60 13.34 -3.03 -29.77
C SER A 60 12.85 -1.76 -30.46
N THR A 61 13.18 -1.59 -31.70
CA THR A 61 12.65 -0.53 -32.57
C THR A 61 11.14 -0.69 -32.82
N ASN A 62 10.59 -1.89 -32.59
CA ASN A 62 9.17 -2.19 -32.73
C ASN A 62 8.67 -3.05 -31.56
N PRO A 63 8.44 -2.46 -30.39
CA PRO A 63 7.99 -3.17 -29.18
C PRO A 63 6.68 -3.93 -29.38
N LYS A 64 5.76 -3.39 -30.18
CA LYS A 64 4.48 -4.04 -30.49
C LYS A 64 4.66 -5.36 -31.24
N ASN A 65 5.53 -5.38 -32.24
CA ASN A 65 5.84 -6.61 -32.95
C ASN A 65 6.56 -7.62 -32.07
N TYR A 66 7.52 -7.16 -31.28
CA TYR A 66 8.20 -8.00 -30.29
C TYR A 66 7.19 -8.66 -29.31
N TRP A 67 6.24 -7.89 -28.78
CA TRP A 67 5.18 -8.43 -27.92
C TRP A 67 4.35 -9.51 -28.62
N ASN A 68 4.00 -9.31 -29.88
CA ASN A 68 3.26 -10.33 -30.67
C ASN A 68 4.06 -11.62 -30.83
N MET A 69 5.36 -11.52 -31.07
CA MET A 69 6.26 -12.68 -31.15
C MET A 69 6.40 -13.38 -29.80
N LEU A 70 6.52 -12.59 -28.70
CA LEU A 70 6.62 -13.11 -27.36
C LEU A 70 5.33 -13.86 -26.97
N LYS A 71 4.15 -13.31 -27.28
CA LYS A 71 2.86 -14.02 -27.09
C LYS A 71 2.82 -15.38 -27.79
N SER A 72 3.31 -15.46 -29.03
CA SER A 72 3.34 -16.71 -29.79
C SER A 72 4.24 -17.74 -29.12
N ARG A 73 5.39 -17.31 -28.59
CA ARG A 73 6.32 -18.18 -27.86
C ARG A 73 5.74 -18.66 -26.55
N LEU A 74 5.18 -17.75 -25.74
CA LEU A 74 4.51 -18.08 -24.48
C LEU A 74 3.43 -19.14 -24.70
N LYS A 75 2.65 -19.00 -25.77
CA LYS A 75 1.65 -20.00 -26.14
C LYS A 75 2.25 -21.38 -26.44
N GLN A 76 3.38 -21.42 -27.16
CA GLN A 76 4.07 -22.68 -27.44
C GLN A 76 4.65 -23.36 -26.20
N GLU A 77 5.09 -22.53 -25.22
CA GLU A 77 5.61 -22.98 -23.94
C GLU A 77 4.51 -23.40 -22.94
N GLY A 78 3.23 -23.34 -23.34
CA GLY A 78 2.09 -23.63 -22.45
C GLY A 78 1.88 -22.56 -21.36
N ASN A 79 2.47 -21.38 -21.51
CA ASN A 79 2.31 -20.29 -20.56
C ASN A 79 1.11 -19.43 -20.96
N GLU A 80 0.03 -19.51 -20.20
CA GLU A 80 -1.23 -18.80 -20.49
C GLU A 80 -1.30 -17.40 -19.89
N THR A 81 -0.25 -16.87 -19.26
CA THR A 81 -0.25 -15.54 -18.61
C THR A 81 -0.73 -14.43 -19.55
N TYR A 82 -0.43 -14.56 -20.85
CA TYR A 82 -0.84 -13.57 -21.86
C TYR A 82 -2.36 -13.58 -22.12
N THR A 83 -3.09 -14.63 -21.79
CA THR A 83 -4.55 -14.74 -22.03
C THR A 83 -5.34 -13.87 -21.05
N ASN A 84 -4.77 -13.63 -19.88
CA ASN A 84 -5.36 -12.83 -18.81
C ASN A 84 -4.99 -11.33 -18.92
N CYS A 85 -4.20 -10.96 -19.93
CA CYS A 85 -3.87 -9.55 -20.18
C CYS A 85 -5.11 -8.82 -20.72
N VAL A 86 -5.39 -7.65 -20.15
CA VAL A 86 -6.52 -6.81 -20.54
C VAL A 86 -6.11 -5.74 -21.54
N ARG A 87 -7.08 -5.16 -22.25
CA ARG A 87 -6.85 -3.99 -23.10
C ARG A 87 -7.49 -2.76 -22.49
N LEU A 88 -6.64 -1.79 -22.15
CA LEU A 88 -7.08 -0.51 -21.57
C LEU A 88 -6.77 0.64 -22.53
N LYS A 89 -7.63 1.67 -22.52
CA LYS A 89 -7.35 2.91 -23.24
C LYS A 89 -6.28 3.70 -22.48
N MET A 90 -5.11 3.86 -23.11
CA MET A 90 -4.01 4.65 -22.55
C MET A 90 -3.62 5.78 -23.50
N LYS A 91 -3.20 6.91 -22.95
CA LYS A 91 -2.70 8.04 -23.72
C LYS A 91 -1.39 7.66 -24.41
N ALA A 92 -1.34 7.79 -25.72
CA ALA A 92 -0.15 7.55 -26.52
C ALA A 92 0.72 8.83 -26.60
N SER A 93 1.96 8.71 -27.12
CA SER A 93 2.89 9.84 -27.27
C SER A 93 2.36 10.97 -28.15
N ASP A 94 1.45 10.66 -29.09
CA ASP A 94 0.75 11.64 -29.95
C ASP A 94 -0.47 12.29 -29.27
N GLY A 95 -0.69 12.03 -27.97
CA GLY A 95 -1.81 12.56 -27.18
C GLY A 95 -3.15 11.85 -27.36
N LYS A 96 -3.26 10.88 -28.29
CA LYS A 96 -4.49 10.13 -28.57
C LYS A 96 -4.65 8.96 -27.62
N MET A 97 -5.90 8.66 -27.23
CA MET A 97 -6.23 7.47 -26.47
C MET A 97 -6.24 6.24 -27.37
N ARG A 98 -5.47 5.20 -27.02
CA ARG A 98 -5.36 3.96 -27.79
C ARG A 98 -5.48 2.75 -26.90
N LEU A 99 -6.16 1.71 -27.40
CA LEU A 99 -6.21 0.41 -26.74
C LEU A 99 -4.79 -0.18 -26.67
N THR A 100 -4.34 -0.47 -25.47
CA THR A 100 -2.99 -0.96 -25.16
C THR A 100 -3.11 -2.25 -24.35
N ASP A 101 -2.34 -3.27 -24.70
CA ASP A 101 -2.27 -4.51 -23.93
C ASP A 101 -1.60 -4.20 -22.58
N CYS A 102 -2.29 -4.54 -21.50
CA CYS A 102 -1.89 -4.26 -20.13
C CYS A 102 -1.87 -5.54 -19.30
N ALA A 103 -1.01 -5.56 -18.30
CA ALA A 103 -0.86 -6.66 -17.36
C ALA A 103 -0.82 -6.15 -15.93
N THR A 104 -1.31 -6.95 -14.99
CA THR A 104 -1.12 -6.73 -13.56
C THR A 104 0.35 -6.89 -13.19
N THR A 105 0.71 -6.52 -11.96
CA THR A 105 2.10 -6.71 -11.47
C THR A 105 2.54 -8.17 -11.59
N GLU A 106 1.72 -9.13 -11.14
CA GLU A 106 2.03 -10.54 -11.20
C GLU A 106 2.26 -11.04 -12.63
N GLN A 107 1.33 -10.73 -13.54
CA GLN A 107 1.42 -11.10 -14.94
C GLN A 107 2.66 -10.49 -15.59
N LEU A 108 2.96 -9.23 -15.26
CA LEU A 108 4.12 -8.53 -15.80
C LEU A 108 5.43 -9.17 -15.36
N LEU A 109 5.57 -9.48 -14.06
CA LEU A 109 6.74 -10.19 -13.53
C LEU A 109 6.96 -11.52 -14.26
N ARG A 110 5.89 -12.24 -14.56
CA ARG A 110 5.97 -13.51 -15.30
C ARG A 110 6.36 -13.31 -16.76
N ILE A 111 5.83 -12.27 -17.42
CA ILE A 111 6.18 -11.94 -18.81
C ILE A 111 7.66 -11.55 -18.92
N ILE A 112 8.17 -10.74 -17.99
CA ILE A 112 9.58 -10.28 -18.01
C ILE A 112 10.55 -11.46 -17.90
N GLN A 113 10.25 -12.49 -17.13
CA GLN A 113 11.08 -13.69 -17.03
C GLN A 113 11.30 -14.37 -18.39
N SER A 114 10.31 -14.26 -19.29
CA SER A 114 10.35 -14.86 -20.64
C SER A 114 11.01 -13.96 -21.69
N ILE A 115 11.46 -12.75 -21.33
CA ILE A 115 12.15 -11.85 -22.25
C ILE A 115 13.65 -12.21 -22.31
N PRO A 116 14.19 -12.74 -23.43
CA PRO A 116 15.61 -13.05 -23.57
C PRO A 116 16.40 -11.81 -23.97
N SER A 117 16.56 -10.88 -23.05
CA SER A 117 17.33 -9.64 -23.26
C SER A 117 18.34 -9.44 -22.13
N LYS A 118 19.53 -8.96 -22.51
CA LYS A 118 20.56 -8.57 -21.52
C LYS A 118 20.06 -7.46 -20.59
N LYS A 119 19.18 -6.57 -21.05
CA LYS A 119 18.56 -5.53 -20.22
C LYS A 119 17.54 -6.07 -19.21
N ALA A 120 16.93 -7.21 -19.49
CA ALA A 120 16.02 -7.87 -18.55
C ALA A 120 16.78 -8.66 -17.46
N GLU A 121 18.07 -8.94 -17.66
CA GLU A 121 18.86 -9.79 -16.76
C GLU A 121 18.99 -9.21 -15.34
N PRO A 122 19.31 -7.92 -15.13
CA PRO A 122 19.35 -7.33 -13.78
C PRO A 122 18.03 -7.50 -13.03
N PHE A 123 16.91 -7.37 -13.75
CA PHE A 123 15.59 -7.57 -13.16
C PHE A 123 15.33 -9.03 -12.76
N LYS A 124 15.75 -9.99 -13.59
CA LYS A 124 15.61 -11.42 -13.27
C LYS A 124 16.46 -11.81 -12.07
N LEU A 125 17.67 -11.27 -11.96
CA LEU A 125 18.54 -11.46 -10.79
C LEU A 125 17.92 -10.88 -9.53
N TRP A 126 17.39 -9.66 -9.61
CA TRP A 126 16.64 -9.04 -8.51
C TRP A 126 15.44 -9.90 -8.08
N LEU A 127 14.66 -10.43 -9.03
CA LEU A 127 13.51 -11.29 -8.71
C LEU A 127 13.95 -12.61 -8.05
N ALA A 128 15.06 -13.18 -8.49
CA ALA A 128 15.65 -14.36 -7.85
C ALA A 128 16.09 -14.05 -6.42
N GLN A 129 16.70 -12.90 -6.19
CA GLN A 129 17.08 -12.44 -4.85
C GLN A 129 15.84 -12.26 -3.95
N VAL A 130 14.79 -11.56 -4.43
CA VAL A 130 13.53 -11.39 -3.67
C VAL A 130 12.91 -12.75 -3.33
N GLY A 131 12.93 -13.71 -4.27
CA GLY A 131 12.46 -15.06 -4.02
C GLY A 131 13.29 -15.78 -2.94
N THR A 132 14.61 -15.64 -2.97
CA THR A 132 15.51 -16.21 -1.97
C THR A 132 15.26 -15.60 -0.59
N GLU A 133 15.20 -14.26 -0.51
CA GLU A 133 14.89 -13.54 0.74
C GLU A 133 13.57 -14.00 1.33
N ARG A 134 12.54 -14.20 0.49
CA ARG A 134 11.24 -14.70 0.96
C ARG A 134 11.31 -16.13 1.51
N LEU A 135 12.07 -17.03 0.88
CA LEU A 135 12.28 -18.38 1.38
C LEU A 135 13.04 -18.38 2.72
N GLU A 136 14.04 -17.50 2.86
CA GLU A 136 14.77 -17.31 4.11
C GLU A 136 13.88 -16.79 5.23
N GLU A 137 12.98 -15.84 4.94
CA GLU A 137 11.99 -15.33 5.90
C GLU A 137 10.98 -16.40 6.34
N MET A 138 10.63 -17.34 5.48
CA MET A 138 9.78 -18.47 5.86
C MET A 138 10.50 -19.41 6.83
N ALA A 139 11.82 -19.55 6.72
CA ALA A 139 12.64 -20.33 7.62
C ALA A 139 12.95 -19.58 8.93
N ASP A 140 13.13 -18.26 8.84
CA ASP A 140 13.46 -17.36 9.95
C ASP A 140 12.62 -16.07 9.86
N PRO A 141 11.45 -16.03 10.54
CA PRO A 141 10.56 -14.87 10.48
C PRO A 141 11.14 -13.57 11.01
N GLU A 142 12.22 -13.60 11.81
CA GLU A 142 12.90 -12.37 12.30
C GLU A 142 13.48 -11.57 11.16
N LYS A 143 13.96 -12.21 10.09
CA LYS A 143 14.47 -11.55 8.88
C LYS A 143 13.41 -10.64 8.22
N ALA A 144 12.14 -11.02 8.25
CA ALA A 144 11.06 -10.17 7.74
C ALA A 144 10.87 -8.89 8.58
N LEU A 145 11.05 -8.99 9.91
CA LEU A 145 11.02 -7.84 10.81
C LEU A 145 12.21 -6.92 10.56
N ASP A 146 13.41 -7.47 10.44
CA ASP A 146 14.64 -6.72 10.16
C ASP A 146 14.54 -5.98 8.83
N ARG A 147 14.05 -6.62 7.78
CA ARG A 147 13.79 -5.98 6.49
C ARG A 147 12.76 -4.86 6.61
N GLY A 148 11.68 -5.06 7.36
CA GLY A 148 10.69 -4.02 7.63
C GLY A 148 11.29 -2.80 8.33
N MET A 149 12.18 -3.03 9.32
CA MET A 149 12.90 -1.95 10.00
C MET A 149 13.84 -1.21 9.05
N GLU A 150 14.55 -1.94 8.17
CA GLU A 150 15.46 -1.35 7.19
C GLU A 150 14.72 -0.43 6.20
N TYR A 151 13.51 -0.78 5.76
CA TYR A 151 12.69 0.12 4.93
C TYR A 151 12.37 1.44 5.63
N TYR A 152 12.08 1.43 6.93
CA TYR A 152 11.87 2.66 7.70
C TYR A 152 13.17 3.48 7.85
N ARG A 153 14.33 2.81 8.07
CA ARG A 153 15.65 3.50 8.13
C ARG A 153 15.96 4.21 6.81
N ARG A 154 15.71 3.57 5.66
CA ARG A 154 15.90 4.16 4.32
C ARG A 154 15.00 5.39 4.09
N LYS A 155 13.82 5.43 4.73
CA LYS A 155 12.94 6.60 4.75
C LYS A 155 13.39 7.70 5.72
N GLY A 156 14.49 7.51 6.44
CA GLY A 156 15.05 8.49 7.36
C GLY A 156 14.50 8.44 8.78
N TYR A 157 13.74 7.41 9.15
CA TYR A 157 13.25 7.26 10.53
C TYR A 157 14.34 6.73 11.46
N THR A 158 14.36 7.23 12.71
CA THR A 158 15.31 6.77 13.74
C THR A 158 14.90 5.40 14.31
N ASP A 159 15.84 4.63 14.81
CA ASP A 159 15.57 3.32 15.43
C ASP A 159 14.59 3.43 16.61
N ALA A 160 14.67 4.51 17.38
CA ALA A 160 13.72 4.79 18.46
C ALA A 160 12.28 4.93 17.93
N TRP A 161 12.10 5.69 16.84
CA TRP A 161 10.80 5.84 16.20
C TRP A 161 10.30 4.52 15.60
N ILE A 162 11.17 3.75 14.95
CA ILE A 162 10.83 2.45 14.34
C ILE A 162 10.31 1.48 15.42
N LYS A 163 11.00 1.39 16.55
CA LYS A 163 10.58 0.56 17.69
C LYS A 163 9.20 0.94 18.19
N GLU A 164 8.97 2.23 18.39
CA GLU A 164 7.67 2.78 18.82
C GLU A 164 6.57 2.46 17.81
N ARG A 165 6.87 2.59 16.52
CA ARG A 165 5.93 2.29 15.43
C ARG A 165 5.53 0.81 15.38
N LEU A 166 6.49 -0.10 15.56
CA LEU A 166 6.21 -1.55 15.62
C LEU A 166 5.37 -1.91 16.84
N GLN A 167 5.66 -1.32 18.00
CA GLN A 167 4.84 -1.49 19.20
C GLN A 167 3.41 -0.97 19.00
N SER A 168 3.26 0.19 18.36
CA SER A 168 1.95 0.75 18.00
C SER A 168 1.12 -0.19 17.12
N LYS A 169 1.78 -0.97 16.24
CA LYS A 169 1.09 -1.97 15.43
C LYS A 169 0.52 -3.11 16.28
N SER A 170 1.32 -3.67 17.18
CA SER A 170 0.87 -4.75 18.07
C SER A 170 -0.32 -4.31 18.96
N ILE A 171 -0.22 -3.14 19.56
CA ILE A 171 -1.31 -2.56 20.38
C ILE A 171 -2.59 -2.39 19.55
N ARG A 172 -2.46 -1.97 18.31
CA ARG A 172 -3.60 -1.84 17.39
C ARG A 172 -4.24 -3.18 17.05
N ASP A 173 -3.42 -4.21 16.85
CA ASP A 173 -3.90 -5.55 16.56
C ASP A 173 -4.70 -6.11 17.76
N ASP A 174 -4.24 -5.87 18.99
CA ASP A 174 -4.95 -6.24 20.22
C ASP A 174 -6.32 -5.54 20.33
N LEU A 175 -6.37 -4.23 20.08
CA LEU A 175 -7.64 -3.48 20.10
C LEU A 175 -8.60 -3.97 19.02
N THR A 176 -8.07 -4.30 17.83
CA THR A 176 -8.87 -4.83 16.72
C THR A 176 -9.45 -6.21 17.08
N ALA A 177 -8.67 -7.06 17.74
CA ALA A 177 -9.14 -8.34 18.25
C ALA A 177 -10.28 -8.18 19.30
N GLU A 178 -10.14 -7.20 20.20
CA GLU A 178 -11.19 -6.86 21.16
C GLU A 178 -12.48 -6.37 20.49
N TRP A 179 -12.39 -5.54 19.47
CA TRP A 179 -13.57 -5.11 18.72
C TRP A 179 -14.24 -6.26 18.00
N LYS A 180 -13.46 -7.19 17.38
CA LYS A 180 -14.02 -8.41 16.80
C LYS A 180 -14.75 -9.26 17.84
N ARG A 181 -14.15 -9.45 19.03
CA ARG A 181 -14.80 -10.14 20.14
C ARG A 181 -16.12 -9.49 20.55
N SER A 182 -16.21 -8.17 20.46
CA SER A 182 -17.41 -7.38 20.77
C SER A 182 -18.46 -7.38 19.63
N GLY A 183 -18.27 -8.18 18.57
CA GLY A 183 -19.22 -8.32 17.47
C GLY A 183 -19.07 -7.26 16.37
N ILE A 184 -17.92 -6.61 16.27
CA ILE A 184 -17.61 -5.69 15.16
C ILE A 184 -17.04 -6.50 14.00
N GLU A 185 -17.69 -6.46 12.84
CA GLU A 185 -17.34 -7.31 11.69
C GLU A 185 -16.97 -6.51 10.44
N SER A 186 -17.65 -5.39 10.19
CA SER A 186 -17.47 -4.65 8.95
C SER A 186 -16.29 -3.66 9.01
N SER A 187 -15.61 -3.47 7.88
CA SER A 187 -14.53 -2.49 7.75
C SER A 187 -14.98 -1.06 8.07
N LEU A 188 -16.24 -0.72 7.79
CA LEU A 188 -16.84 0.58 8.10
C LEU A 188 -16.98 0.80 9.60
N GLU A 189 -17.35 -0.22 10.37
CA GLU A 189 -17.44 -0.13 11.83
C GLU A 189 -16.05 0.05 12.46
N PHE A 190 -15.05 -0.72 12.02
CA PHE A 190 -13.65 -0.52 12.45
C PHE A 190 -13.16 0.90 12.14
N ALA A 191 -13.46 1.42 10.96
CA ALA A 191 -13.10 2.79 10.58
C ALA A 191 -13.81 3.82 11.46
N ALA A 192 -15.09 3.64 11.76
CA ALA A 192 -15.87 4.51 12.61
C ALA A 192 -15.32 4.53 14.07
N LEU A 193 -15.03 3.37 14.65
CA LEU A 193 -14.44 3.27 15.99
C LEU A 193 -13.05 3.89 16.05
N THR A 194 -12.25 3.70 14.99
CA THR A 194 -10.93 4.35 14.86
C THR A 194 -11.07 5.87 14.84
N ASN A 195 -12.03 6.40 14.07
CA ASN A 195 -12.30 7.84 14.02
C ASN A 195 -12.74 8.38 15.39
N ILE A 196 -13.62 7.67 16.09
CA ILE A 196 -14.08 8.06 17.43
C ILE A 196 -12.93 8.10 18.42
N LEU A 197 -12.13 7.03 18.49
CA LEU A 197 -10.95 6.94 19.36
C LEU A 197 -9.97 8.09 19.07
N THR A 198 -9.61 8.27 17.80
CA THR A 198 -8.68 9.33 17.39
C THR A 198 -9.21 10.71 17.73
N LYS A 199 -10.48 10.99 17.44
CA LYS A 199 -11.13 12.26 17.75
C LYS A 199 -11.18 12.52 19.25
N SER A 200 -11.40 11.49 20.07
CA SER A 200 -11.51 11.62 21.53
C SER A 200 -10.20 12.07 22.15
N TRP A 201 -9.04 11.59 21.69
CA TRP A 201 -7.76 12.02 22.26
C TRP A 201 -7.14 13.24 21.58
N SER A 202 -7.25 13.33 20.23
CA SER A 202 -6.58 14.38 19.45
C SER A 202 -7.46 15.61 19.17
N GLY A 203 -8.78 15.48 19.35
CA GLY A 203 -9.76 16.49 18.93
C GLY A 203 -10.07 16.48 17.43
N LYS A 204 -9.46 15.59 16.65
CA LYS A 204 -9.60 15.50 15.19
C LYS A 204 -9.94 14.07 14.75
N THR A 205 -10.82 13.92 13.76
CA THR A 205 -10.97 12.65 13.05
C THR A 205 -9.67 12.29 12.32
N VAL A 206 -9.54 11.04 11.89
CA VAL A 206 -8.36 10.59 11.11
C VAL A 206 -8.14 11.47 9.87
N GLN A 207 -9.22 11.82 9.15
CA GLN A 207 -9.12 12.65 7.96
C GLN A 207 -8.77 14.12 8.28
N GLU A 208 -9.33 14.68 9.34
CA GLU A 208 -8.97 16.04 9.79
C GLU A 208 -7.51 16.08 10.25
N TYR A 209 -7.04 15.03 10.89
CA TYR A 209 -5.65 14.93 11.34
C TYR A 209 -4.69 14.79 10.15
N LYS A 210 -5.04 13.96 9.14
CA LYS A 210 -4.28 13.90 7.89
C LYS A 210 -4.18 15.27 7.25
N ARG A 211 -5.30 15.99 7.09
CA ARG A 211 -5.30 17.37 6.53
C ARG A 211 -4.43 18.33 7.36
N HIS A 212 -4.49 18.26 8.68
CA HIS A 212 -3.66 19.08 9.56
C HIS A 212 -2.16 18.83 9.36
N LYS A 213 -1.78 17.61 8.99
CA LYS A 213 -0.39 17.22 8.67
C LYS A 213 -0.05 17.34 7.17
N ASN A 214 -0.94 17.91 6.35
CA ASN A 214 -0.80 18.00 4.88
C ASN A 214 -0.62 16.63 4.20
N LEU A 215 -1.29 15.59 4.73
CA LEU A 215 -1.27 14.23 4.18
C LEU A 215 -2.49 14.00 3.30
N HIS A 216 -2.31 13.34 2.16
CA HIS A 216 -3.40 12.93 1.25
C HIS A 216 -3.75 11.45 1.45
N ASN A 217 -2.94 10.54 0.89
CA ASN A 217 -3.16 9.10 0.92
C ASN A 217 -2.26 8.35 1.91
N GLU A 218 -1.31 9.04 2.51
CA GLU A 218 -0.30 8.45 3.39
C GLU A 218 -0.91 7.90 4.67
N ASN A 219 -0.24 6.91 5.26
CA ASN A 219 -0.63 6.40 6.57
C ASN A 219 -0.39 7.46 7.64
N LEU A 220 -1.45 7.81 8.40
CA LEU A 220 -1.35 8.84 9.44
C LEU A 220 -0.29 8.49 10.50
N ARG A 221 -0.21 7.22 10.93
CA ARG A 221 0.74 6.81 11.98
C ARG A 221 2.20 6.90 11.53
N ASP A 222 2.47 6.68 10.25
CA ASP A 222 3.83 6.81 9.70
C ASP A 222 4.30 8.28 9.66
N ASN A 223 3.38 9.22 9.86
CA ASN A 223 3.64 10.66 9.91
C ASN A 223 3.38 11.28 11.31
N MET A 224 3.26 10.45 12.34
CA MET A 224 3.15 10.88 13.74
C MET A 224 4.53 11.05 14.37
N THR A 225 4.69 12.03 15.24
CA THR A 225 5.84 12.16 16.14
C THR A 225 5.81 11.05 17.20
N ASN A 226 6.92 10.81 17.90
CA ASN A 226 6.94 9.83 19.00
C ASN A 226 5.88 10.12 20.06
N LEU A 227 5.68 11.40 20.43
CA LEU A 227 4.65 11.79 21.41
C LEU A 227 3.24 11.46 20.89
N GLU A 228 2.95 11.76 19.64
CA GLU A 228 1.65 11.45 19.03
C GLU A 228 1.41 9.93 18.96
N LEU A 229 2.45 9.14 18.63
CA LEU A 229 2.37 7.67 18.66
C LEU A 229 2.09 7.16 20.06
N THR A 230 2.80 7.65 21.07
CA THR A 230 2.61 7.27 22.47
C THR A 230 1.20 7.60 22.97
N LEU A 231 0.69 8.79 22.67
CA LEU A 231 -0.68 9.18 23.03
C LEU A 231 -1.74 8.33 22.32
N ASN A 232 -1.52 8.01 21.04
CA ASN A 232 -2.41 7.11 20.31
C ASN A 232 -2.38 5.68 20.89
N GLN A 233 -1.20 5.17 21.26
CA GLN A 233 -1.06 3.88 21.95
C GLN A 233 -1.77 3.88 23.31
N LEU A 234 -1.62 4.96 24.10
CA LEU A 234 -2.31 5.09 25.38
C LEU A 234 -3.83 5.02 25.20
N ALA A 235 -4.38 5.68 24.18
CA ALA A 235 -5.80 5.60 23.86
C ALA A 235 -6.22 4.16 23.52
N GLU A 236 -5.45 3.46 22.68
CA GLU A 236 -5.73 2.10 22.22
C GLU A 236 -5.62 1.07 23.37
N VAL A 237 -4.56 1.13 24.18
CA VAL A 237 -4.38 0.27 25.36
C VAL A 237 -5.50 0.49 26.37
N SER A 238 -5.84 1.77 26.63
CA SER A 238 -6.93 2.11 27.56
C SER A 238 -8.27 1.58 27.08
N ALA A 239 -8.58 1.75 25.78
CA ALA A 239 -9.80 1.20 25.20
C ALA A 239 -9.84 -0.33 25.30
N THR A 240 -8.73 -1.03 25.02
CA THR A 240 -8.61 -2.49 25.17
C THR A 240 -8.84 -2.91 26.62
N ALA A 241 -8.22 -2.25 27.58
CA ALA A 241 -8.37 -2.57 29.01
C ALA A 241 -9.81 -2.34 29.50
N ILE A 242 -10.43 -1.21 29.12
CA ILE A 242 -11.82 -0.89 29.44
C ILE A 242 -12.77 -1.89 28.79
N SER A 243 -12.51 -2.29 27.53
CA SER A 243 -13.30 -3.30 26.83
C SER A 243 -13.31 -4.64 27.56
N LYS A 244 -12.15 -5.10 28.02
CA LYS A 244 -12.03 -6.36 28.79
C LYS A 244 -12.83 -6.35 30.09
N VAL A 245 -12.95 -5.19 30.73
CA VAL A 245 -13.71 -5.03 31.98
C VAL A 245 -15.20 -4.86 31.71
N LYS A 246 -15.58 -3.99 30.77
CA LYS A 246 -16.98 -3.67 30.48
C LYS A 246 -17.69 -4.71 29.61
N ASN A 247 -16.92 -5.55 28.90
CA ASN A 247 -17.41 -6.58 28.02
C ASN A 247 -18.48 -6.09 27.03
N PRO A 248 -18.21 -5.04 26.21
CA PRO A 248 -19.19 -4.42 25.34
C PRO A 248 -19.69 -5.42 24.29
N ASN A 249 -20.95 -5.22 23.87
CA ASN A 249 -21.59 -6.00 22.81
C ASN A 249 -22.12 -5.06 21.72
N GLY A 250 -21.59 -5.23 20.50
CA GLY A 250 -21.99 -4.46 19.33
C GLY A 250 -21.44 -3.03 19.30
N MET A 251 -21.86 -2.29 18.27
CA MET A 251 -21.30 -1.00 17.90
C MET A 251 -21.50 0.09 18.95
N GLU A 252 -22.69 0.19 19.54
CA GLU A 252 -23.02 1.31 20.43
C GLU A 252 -22.26 1.27 21.77
N GLU A 253 -22.02 0.09 22.30
CA GLU A 253 -21.22 -0.06 23.52
C GLU A 253 -19.73 0.09 23.23
N SER A 254 -19.27 -0.41 22.07
CA SER A 254 -17.89 -0.24 21.61
C SER A 254 -17.53 1.23 21.36
N LYS A 255 -18.47 2.06 20.87
CA LYS A 255 -18.29 3.52 20.77
C LYS A 255 -18.01 4.17 22.12
N LYS A 256 -18.76 3.80 23.17
CA LYS A 256 -18.54 4.33 24.52
C LYS A 256 -17.15 3.98 25.03
N VAL A 257 -16.73 2.73 24.85
CA VAL A 257 -15.40 2.26 25.24
C VAL A 257 -14.30 3.02 24.48
N ALA A 258 -14.47 3.26 23.17
CA ALA A 258 -13.52 4.02 22.38
C ALA A 258 -13.42 5.49 22.84
N ILE A 259 -14.54 6.11 23.23
CA ILE A 259 -14.55 7.47 23.82
C ILE A 259 -13.80 7.47 25.17
N ASP A 260 -14.09 6.52 26.04
CA ASP A 260 -13.46 6.43 27.37
C ASP A 260 -11.94 6.25 27.23
N GLY A 261 -11.50 5.30 26.38
CA GLY A 261 -10.06 5.06 26.12
C GLY A 261 -9.37 6.29 25.53
N GLY A 262 -10.00 6.95 24.57
CA GLY A 262 -9.49 8.20 24.00
C GLY A 262 -9.44 9.34 25.01
N THR A 263 -10.39 9.39 25.97
CA THR A 263 -10.41 10.41 27.02
C THR A 263 -9.23 10.29 27.98
N VAL A 264 -8.78 9.07 28.29
CA VAL A 264 -7.56 8.85 29.09
C VAL A 264 -6.35 9.53 28.43
N ALA A 265 -6.13 9.27 27.16
CA ALA A 265 -5.02 9.86 26.41
C ALA A 265 -5.18 11.38 26.21
N ARG A 266 -6.41 11.88 26.06
CA ARG A 266 -6.69 13.31 26.01
C ARG A 266 -6.28 14.00 27.31
N ASN A 267 -6.60 13.44 28.46
CA ASN A 267 -6.24 14.02 29.73
C ASN A 267 -4.71 14.06 29.89
N ALA A 268 -4.01 12.98 29.56
CA ALA A 268 -2.56 12.97 29.56
C ALA A 268 -1.97 14.05 28.62
N ARG A 269 -2.52 14.22 27.40
CA ARG A 269 -2.12 15.29 26.49
C ARG A 269 -2.31 16.67 27.09
N LEU A 270 -3.47 16.96 27.68
CA LEU A 270 -3.75 18.26 28.26
C LEU A 270 -2.85 18.58 29.46
N ASP A 271 -2.44 17.57 30.24
CA ASP A 271 -1.49 17.76 31.33
C ASP A 271 -0.05 18.03 30.81
N LEU A 272 0.32 17.50 29.65
CA LEU A 272 1.59 17.81 29.00
C LEU A 272 1.63 19.20 28.34
N GLU A 273 0.47 19.74 27.96
CA GLU A 273 0.32 21.07 27.34
C GLU A 273 0.25 22.21 28.37
N ARG A 274 0.12 21.93 29.69
CA ARG A 274 0.13 22.89 30.80
C ARG A 274 1.54 23.24 31.22
#